data_aac8479749c64b48796a7e1c6da7863c
#
_entry.id   aac8479749c64b48796a7e1c6da7863c
#
_cell.length_a   1.000
_cell.length_b   1.000
_cell.length_c   1.000
_cell.angle_alpha   90.00
_cell.angle_beta   90.00
_cell.angle_gamma   90.00
#
_symmetry.space_group_name_H-M   'P 1'
#
loop_
_entity.id
_entity.type
_entity.pdbx_description
1 polymer ?
#
loop_
_entity_poly.entity_id
_entity_poly.type
_entity_poly.pdbx_seq_one_letter_code
_entity_poly.pdbx_strand_id
1 'polypeptide(L)'
;MPDHANDGYSVNACIVRRFEEGDAKRWDAFVAATPQATFFHLAAWRSIIEGLHHRCHYLYAERQGVVTGILPLAEIHSWLFGHALISTPFCVYGGVVAADPESEACLVQAAAALADELRVDYLELRNREPRQTDWPIKHLYVTFRKSLPSEGIDDLKAIPMKRRNKIRKGINASLETRHDGSVAEFYRVYTESVRNLGTPVLPRRWFERLRRAFGTDCEITMITLQGRPLATVMSFYFRDEVHTYYAGSVRSGRTVAANDFMYWAVMQRALERGVRLFDFGRSKQDTGSYDFKEQWGFQPEPLPYAYHLVRAKEVPNVSPTNRKYHLFIEGWKRLPLPVSRALGPFLARNLG
;
A
#
# COMPACT_ATOMS: atom_id res chain seq x y z
N MET A 1 -42.02 -48.13 8.72
CA MET A 1 -41.33 -47.39 7.67
C MET A 1 -40.74 -46.16 8.30
N PRO A 2 -39.43 -46.05 8.48
CA PRO A 2 -38.82 -44.81 8.98
C PRO A 2 -38.58 -43.87 7.84
N ASP A 3 -39.06 -42.62 7.98
CA ASP A 3 -38.81 -41.47 7.14
C ASP A 3 -37.31 -41.20 7.06
N HIS A 4 -36.76 -41.31 5.88
CA HIS A 4 -35.43 -40.80 5.58
C HIS A 4 -35.55 -39.28 5.48
N ALA A 5 -35.20 -38.56 6.55
CA ALA A 5 -34.90 -37.15 6.51
C ALA A 5 -33.72 -36.95 5.53
N ASN A 6 -34.04 -36.39 4.38
CA ASN A 6 -33.10 -36.01 3.37
C ASN A 6 -32.34 -34.78 3.90
N ASP A 7 -31.18 -34.99 4.49
CA ASP A 7 -30.22 -33.93 4.81
C ASP A 7 -29.72 -33.30 3.47
N GLY A 8 -30.54 -32.41 2.96
CA GLY A 8 -30.19 -31.55 1.81
C GLY A 8 -29.05 -30.61 2.21
N TYR A 9 -27.82 -31.09 2.18
CA TYR A 9 -26.66 -30.22 2.14
C TYR A 9 -26.82 -29.33 0.90
N SER A 10 -27.07 -28.04 1.13
CA SER A 10 -27.16 -27.05 0.07
C SER A 10 -25.85 -27.07 -0.72
N VAL A 11 -25.89 -27.65 -1.91
CA VAL A 11 -24.74 -27.79 -2.83
C VAL A 11 -24.13 -26.45 -3.22
N ASN A 12 -24.77 -25.33 -2.82
CA ASN A 12 -24.39 -23.95 -3.13
C ASN A 12 -23.85 -23.15 -1.94
N ALA A 13 -23.62 -23.76 -0.76
CA ALA A 13 -23.15 -23.02 0.40
C ALA A 13 -21.76 -22.41 0.16
N CYS A 14 -21.59 -21.15 0.55
CA CYS A 14 -20.30 -20.48 0.57
C CYS A 14 -19.44 -21.05 1.70
N ILE A 15 -18.27 -21.57 1.38
CA ILE A 15 -17.30 -22.12 2.35
C ILE A 15 -16.09 -21.19 2.43
N VAL A 16 -15.74 -20.74 3.65
CA VAL A 16 -14.52 -19.98 3.86
C VAL A 16 -13.38 -20.92 4.24
N ARG A 17 -12.27 -20.81 3.56
CA ARG A 17 -11.06 -21.57 3.78
C ARG A 17 -9.87 -20.68 4.14
N ARG A 18 -8.91 -21.25 4.86
CA ARG A 18 -7.60 -20.63 5.08
C ARG A 18 -6.70 -20.96 3.91
N PHE A 19 -5.98 -19.96 3.42
CA PHE A 19 -5.02 -20.10 2.32
C PHE A 19 -3.85 -21.02 2.70
N GLU A 20 -3.57 -21.98 1.85
CA GLU A 20 -2.40 -22.85 1.91
C GLU A 20 -1.42 -22.54 0.77
N GLU A 21 -0.20 -23.08 0.81
CA GLU A 21 0.84 -22.74 -0.17
C GLU A 21 0.45 -23.08 -1.62
N GLY A 22 -0.34 -24.16 -1.81
CA GLY A 22 -0.86 -24.57 -3.11
C GLY A 22 -1.92 -23.66 -3.73
N ASP A 23 -2.53 -22.78 -2.92
CA ASP A 23 -3.66 -21.94 -3.36
C ASP A 23 -3.24 -20.68 -4.12
N ALA A 24 -1.96 -20.33 -4.17
CA ALA A 24 -1.48 -19.08 -4.75
C ALA A 24 -1.97 -18.87 -6.21
N LYS A 25 -1.96 -19.92 -7.04
CA LYS A 25 -2.40 -19.81 -8.44
C LYS A 25 -3.88 -19.51 -8.56
N ARG A 26 -4.74 -20.19 -7.80
CA ARG A 26 -6.20 -19.98 -7.83
C ARG A 26 -6.59 -18.65 -7.19
N TRP A 27 -5.87 -18.22 -6.15
CA TRP A 27 -6.00 -16.91 -5.54
C TRP A 27 -5.68 -15.79 -6.54
N ASP A 28 -4.51 -15.84 -7.18
CA ASP A 28 -4.08 -14.83 -8.15
C ASP A 28 -4.92 -14.85 -9.43
N ALA A 29 -5.46 -16.01 -9.83
CA ALA A 29 -6.43 -16.10 -10.92
C ALA A 29 -7.73 -15.33 -10.58
N PHE A 30 -8.24 -15.45 -9.34
CA PHE A 30 -9.37 -14.66 -8.87
C PHE A 30 -9.02 -13.16 -8.84
N VAL A 31 -7.85 -12.79 -8.33
CA VAL A 31 -7.36 -11.40 -8.35
C VAL A 31 -7.33 -10.86 -9.78
N ALA A 32 -6.82 -11.62 -10.74
CA ALA A 32 -6.71 -11.21 -12.15
C ALA A 32 -8.09 -11.00 -12.81
N ALA A 33 -9.06 -11.86 -12.48
CA ALA A 33 -10.41 -11.84 -13.07
C ALA A 33 -11.34 -10.79 -12.44
N THR A 34 -11.04 -10.31 -11.20
CA THR A 34 -11.95 -9.45 -10.42
C THR A 34 -11.52 -7.99 -10.51
N PRO A 35 -12.27 -7.08 -11.15
CA PRO A 35 -11.88 -5.67 -11.34
C PRO A 35 -11.64 -4.91 -10.05
N GLN A 36 -12.35 -5.25 -8.96
CA GLN A 36 -12.23 -4.62 -7.65
C GLN A 36 -10.93 -5.01 -6.92
N ALA A 37 -10.30 -6.14 -7.31
CA ALA A 37 -9.02 -6.54 -6.74
C ALA A 37 -7.89 -5.61 -7.20
N THR A 38 -6.95 -5.36 -6.30
CA THR A 38 -5.83 -4.46 -6.52
C THR A 38 -4.51 -5.22 -6.44
N PHE A 39 -3.41 -4.58 -6.82
CA PHE A 39 -2.05 -5.04 -6.62
C PHE A 39 -1.81 -5.63 -5.21
N PHE A 40 -2.44 -5.05 -4.18
CA PHE A 40 -2.25 -5.43 -2.79
C PHE A 40 -3.00 -6.69 -2.37
N HIS A 41 -3.77 -7.30 -3.28
CA HIS A 41 -4.44 -8.58 -3.08
C HIS A 41 -3.64 -9.77 -3.63
N LEU A 42 -2.54 -9.54 -4.34
CA LEU A 42 -1.70 -10.63 -4.86
C LEU A 42 -1.16 -11.51 -3.74
N ALA A 43 -1.16 -12.82 -3.94
CA ALA A 43 -0.71 -13.82 -2.97
C ALA A 43 0.74 -13.59 -2.50
N ALA A 44 1.58 -13.03 -3.36
CA ALA A 44 2.98 -12.71 -3.06
C ALA A 44 3.18 -11.83 -1.82
N TRP A 45 2.21 -10.97 -1.49
CA TRP A 45 2.27 -10.13 -0.28
C TRP A 45 2.35 -10.93 1.00
N ARG A 46 1.80 -12.15 1.04
CA ARG A 46 1.89 -13.04 2.20
C ARG A 46 3.34 -13.29 2.60
N SER A 47 4.16 -13.81 1.71
CA SER A 47 5.57 -14.12 2.00
C SER A 47 6.41 -12.87 2.32
N ILE A 48 6.05 -11.73 1.74
CA ILE A 48 6.70 -10.43 2.01
C ILE A 48 6.43 -9.99 3.45
N ILE A 49 5.16 -10.06 3.89
CA ILE A 49 4.72 -9.69 5.24
C ILE A 49 5.27 -10.66 6.29
N GLU A 50 5.21 -11.99 6.04
CA GLU A 50 5.82 -13.02 6.87
C GLU A 50 7.33 -12.81 7.02
N GLY A 51 7.95 -12.21 6.04
CA GLY A 51 9.35 -11.80 6.10
C GLY A 51 9.70 -10.71 7.11
N LEU A 52 8.71 -10.05 7.68
CA LEU A 52 8.85 -9.17 8.85
C LEU A 52 8.49 -9.87 10.17
N HIS A 53 8.27 -11.19 10.13
CA HIS A 53 7.86 -12.05 11.26
C HIS A 53 6.42 -11.80 11.74
N HIS A 54 5.53 -11.38 10.83
CA HIS A 54 4.10 -11.31 11.08
C HIS A 54 3.40 -12.57 10.58
N ARG A 55 2.43 -13.05 11.33
CA ARG A 55 1.63 -14.22 10.95
C ARG A 55 0.53 -13.80 9.98
N CYS A 56 0.45 -14.44 8.82
CA CYS A 56 -0.60 -14.20 7.85
C CYS A 56 -1.75 -15.19 8.00
N HIS A 57 -2.98 -14.67 7.85
CA HIS A 57 -4.24 -15.39 7.92
C HIS A 57 -5.09 -15.07 6.69
N TYR A 58 -4.61 -15.46 5.52
CA TYR A 58 -5.33 -15.23 4.26
C TYR A 58 -6.56 -16.14 4.21
N LEU A 59 -7.73 -15.55 3.94
CA LEU A 59 -9.00 -16.24 3.83
C LEU A 59 -9.53 -16.14 2.40
N TYR A 60 -10.14 -17.21 1.90
CA TYR A 60 -10.90 -17.16 0.65
C TYR A 60 -12.23 -17.88 0.80
N ALA A 61 -13.24 -17.36 0.12
CA ALA A 61 -14.54 -17.97 -0.04
C ALA A 61 -14.55 -18.82 -1.30
N GLU A 62 -15.15 -20.01 -1.25
CA GLU A 62 -15.35 -20.84 -2.43
C GLU A 62 -16.75 -21.44 -2.49
N ARG A 63 -17.21 -21.68 -3.71
CA ARG A 63 -18.40 -22.49 -4.02
C ARG A 63 -18.03 -23.50 -5.09
N GLN A 64 -18.37 -24.76 -4.87
CA GLN A 64 -18.09 -25.85 -5.80
C GLN A 64 -16.63 -25.88 -6.29
N GLY A 65 -15.68 -25.56 -5.40
CA GLY A 65 -14.25 -25.51 -5.72
C GLY A 65 -13.76 -24.26 -6.46
N VAL A 66 -14.65 -23.29 -6.77
CA VAL A 66 -14.30 -22.03 -7.41
C VAL A 66 -14.17 -20.94 -6.35
N VAL A 67 -13.08 -20.18 -6.38
CA VAL A 67 -12.87 -19.02 -5.49
C VAL A 67 -13.85 -17.91 -5.87
N THR A 68 -14.67 -17.47 -4.91
CA THR A 68 -15.67 -16.42 -5.07
C THR A 68 -15.38 -15.17 -4.24
N GLY A 69 -14.33 -15.19 -3.41
CA GLY A 69 -13.89 -14.03 -2.66
C GLY A 69 -12.58 -14.28 -1.93
N ILE A 70 -11.89 -13.21 -1.60
CA ILE A 70 -10.59 -13.22 -0.92
C ILE A 70 -10.48 -12.11 0.12
N LEU A 71 -9.73 -12.40 1.20
CA LEU A 71 -9.39 -11.42 2.23
C LEU A 71 -8.00 -11.72 2.81
N PRO A 72 -6.97 -10.95 2.43
CA PRO A 72 -5.61 -11.09 2.92
C PRO A 72 -5.45 -10.43 4.28
N LEU A 73 -5.33 -11.20 5.35
CA LEU A 73 -5.16 -10.72 6.72
C LEU A 73 -3.78 -11.04 7.26
N ALA A 74 -3.23 -10.16 8.09
CA ALA A 74 -2.05 -10.46 8.88
C ALA A 74 -2.15 -9.88 10.29
N GLU A 75 -1.57 -10.61 11.23
CA GLU A 75 -1.53 -10.29 12.65
C GLU A 75 -0.31 -9.42 12.94
N ILE A 76 -0.54 -8.21 13.45
CA ILE A 76 0.50 -7.29 13.90
C ILE A 76 0.48 -7.30 15.42
N HIS A 77 1.53 -7.86 16.00
CA HIS A 77 1.72 -7.88 17.45
C HIS A 77 2.90 -7.00 17.82
N SER A 78 2.63 -5.93 18.55
CA SER A 78 3.63 -4.95 18.98
C SER A 78 3.44 -4.58 20.44
N TRP A 79 4.52 -4.64 21.20
CA TRP A 79 4.52 -4.14 22.57
C TRP A 79 4.15 -2.65 22.67
N LEU A 80 4.50 -1.83 21.65
CA LEU A 80 4.23 -0.39 21.63
C LEU A 80 2.87 -0.02 21.02
N PHE A 81 2.38 -0.79 20.05
CA PHE A 81 1.23 -0.42 19.21
C PHE A 81 0.03 -1.37 19.38
N GLY A 82 0.14 -2.35 20.30
CA GLY A 82 -0.93 -3.28 20.59
C GLY A 82 -0.95 -4.50 19.66
N HIS A 83 -2.07 -5.20 19.63
CA HIS A 83 -2.29 -6.41 18.90
C HIS A 83 -3.46 -6.24 17.93
N ALA A 84 -3.23 -6.32 16.64
CA ALA A 84 -4.24 -6.06 15.62
C ALA A 84 -4.22 -7.12 14.52
N LEU A 85 -5.38 -7.39 13.93
CA LEU A 85 -5.54 -8.13 12.70
C LEU A 85 -5.84 -7.11 11.59
N ILE A 86 -4.98 -7.03 10.57
CA ILE A 86 -5.07 -5.98 9.56
C ILE A 86 -5.08 -6.60 8.17
N SER A 87 -6.00 -6.15 7.32
CA SER A 87 -5.98 -6.55 5.93
C SER A 87 -4.80 -5.91 5.19
N THR A 88 -3.92 -6.74 4.66
CA THR A 88 -2.65 -6.40 4.01
C THR A 88 -1.91 -5.23 4.71
N PRO A 89 -1.38 -5.43 5.93
CA PRO A 89 -0.65 -4.37 6.63
C PRO A 89 0.52 -3.86 5.79
N PHE A 90 0.96 -2.63 6.03
CA PHE A 90 1.95 -1.88 5.24
C PHE A 90 1.45 -1.47 3.85
N CYS A 91 0.25 -1.85 3.44
CA CYS A 91 -0.35 -1.52 2.15
C CYS A 91 -1.47 -0.47 2.27
N VAL A 92 -1.87 0.08 1.13
CA VAL A 92 -2.93 1.12 1.07
C VAL A 92 -4.30 0.49 1.01
N TYR A 93 -4.43 -0.56 0.20
CA TYR A 93 -5.65 -1.34 0.02
C TYR A 93 -5.41 -2.77 0.51
N GLY A 94 -6.42 -3.61 0.48
CA GLY A 94 -6.32 -5.01 0.86
C GLY A 94 -7.55 -5.48 1.65
N GLY A 95 -8.65 -4.73 1.59
CA GLY A 95 -9.93 -5.12 2.16
C GLY A 95 -10.52 -6.37 1.48
N VAL A 96 -11.75 -6.71 1.82
CA VAL A 96 -12.41 -7.86 1.22
C VAL A 96 -12.73 -7.60 -0.25
N VAL A 97 -12.51 -8.60 -1.11
CA VAL A 97 -12.94 -8.62 -2.51
C VAL A 97 -13.72 -9.88 -2.76
N ALA A 98 -14.94 -9.75 -3.26
CA ALA A 98 -15.82 -10.87 -3.54
C ALA A 98 -16.60 -10.67 -4.83
N ALA A 99 -16.98 -11.76 -5.49
CA ALA A 99 -17.78 -11.77 -6.70
C ALA A 99 -19.26 -11.47 -6.42
N ASP A 100 -19.70 -11.68 -5.17
CA ASP A 100 -21.08 -11.51 -4.75
C ASP A 100 -21.19 -11.15 -3.26
N PRO A 101 -22.34 -10.57 -2.82
CA PRO A 101 -22.54 -10.12 -1.44
C PRO A 101 -22.49 -11.25 -0.39
N GLU A 102 -22.89 -12.48 -0.74
CA GLU A 102 -22.87 -13.60 0.20
C GLU A 102 -21.45 -14.03 0.51
N SER A 103 -20.60 -14.16 -0.51
CA SER A 103 -19.15 -14.44 -0.34
C SER A 103 -18.46 -13.36 0.45
N GLU A 104 -18.84 -12.09 0.27
CA GLU A 104 -18.34 -10.98 1.06
C GLU A 104 -18.74 -11.12 2.53
N ALA A 105 -20.03 -11.34 2.79
CA ALA A 105 -20.53 -11.49 4.16
C ALA A 105 -19.85 -12.66 4.89
N CYS A 106 -19.69 -13.82 4.23
CA CYS A 106 -19.00 -14.98 4.78
C CYS A 106 -17.55 -14.64 5.17
N LEU A 107 -16.81 -13.93 4.32
CA LEU A 107 -15.43 -13.54 4.60
C LEU A 107 -15.32 -12.55 5.75
N VAL A 108 -16.20 -11.54 5.80
CA VAL A 108 -16.22 -10.54 6.87
C VAL A 108 -16.57 -11.20 8.21
N GLN A 109 -17.56 -12.10 8.22
CA GLN A 109 -17.91 -12.84 9.43
C GLN A 109 -16.79 -13.76 9.91
N ALA A 110 -16.14 -14.48 8.99
CA ALA A 110 -15.00 -15.34 9.32
C ALA A 110 -13.81 -14.52 9.84
N ALA A 111 -13.57 -13.33 9.30
CA ALA A 111 -12.51 -12.43 9.77
C ALA A 111 -12.82 -11.88 11.17
N ALA A 112 -14.07 -11.52 11.46
CA ALA A 112 -14.48 -11.09 12.80
C ALA A 112 -14.32 -12.24 13.82
N ALA A 113 -14.80 -13.43 13.51
CA ALA A 113 -14.63 -14.60 14.36
C ALA A 113 -13.14 -14.93 14.63
N LEU A 114 -12.29 -14.80 13.60
CA LEU A 114 -10.84 -14.97 13.75
C LEU A 114 -10.23 -13.90 14.66
N ALA A 115 -10.67 -12.65 14.54
CA ALA A 115 -10.22 -11.54 15.39
C ALA A 115 -10.58 -11.80 16.87
N ASP A 116 -11.80 -12.31 17.13
CA ASP A 116 -12.26 -12.70 18.47
C ASP A 116 -11.47 -13.91 19.02
N GLU A 117 -11.22 -14.94 18.19
CA GLU A 117 -10.39 -16.11 18.53
C GLU A 117 -8.97 -15.69 18.96
N LEU A 118 -8.34 -14.81 18.16
CA LEU A 118 -7.00 -14.29 18.41
C LEU A 118 -6.95 -13.27 19.57
N ARG A 119 -8.11 -12.82 20.05
CA ARG A 119 -8.23 -11.78 21.08
C ARG A 119 -7.41 -10.55 20.77
N VAL A 120 -7.45 -10.08 19.51
CA VAL A 120 -6.78 -8.84 19.09
C VAL A 120 -7.45 -7.62 19.74
N ASP A 121 -6.82 -6.47 19.67
CA ASP A 121 -7.47 -5.23 20.09
C ASP A 121 -8.54 -4.83 19.07
N TYR A 122 -8.25 -5.01 17.78
CA TYR A 122 -9.18 -4.71 16.68
C TYR A 122 -8.79 -5.46 15.40
N LEU A 123 -9.78 -5.62 14.49
CA LEU A 123 -9.58 -5.96 13.09
C LEU A 123 -9.74 -4.68 12.26
N GLU A 124 -8.81 -4.42 11.32
CA GLU A 124 -8.85 -3.30 10.36
C GLU A 124 -9.00 -3.82 8.93
N LEU A 125 -10.09 -3.48 8.26
CA LEU A 125 -10.29 -3.76 6.83
C LEU A 125 -9.99 -2.51 6.00
N ARG A 126 -8.96 -2.56 5.18
CA ARG A 126 -8.50 -1.46 4.30
C ARG A 126 -9.27 -1.47 2.98
N ASN A 127 -10.55 -1.21 3.06
CA ASN A 127 -11.41 -1.16 1.88
C ASN A 127 -11.07 0.06 1.00
N ARG A 128 -11.14 -0.12 -0.32
CA ARG A 128 -11.01 0.97 -1.28
C ARG A 128 -12.33 1.71 -1.48
N GLU A 129 -13.43 0.99 -1.40
CA GLU A 129 -14.77 1.51 -1.59
C GLU A 129 -15.62 1.35 -0.32
N PRO A 130 -16.62 2.22 -0.11
CA PRO A 130 -17.55 2.08 1.01
C PRO A 130 -18.26 0.73 0.95
N ARG A 131 -18.43 0.11 2.11
CA ARG A 131 -19.19 -1.12 2.27
C ARG A 131 -20.28 -0.92 3.28
N GLN A 132 -21.39 -1.65 3.10
CA GLN A 132 -22.47 -1.65 4.08
C GLN A 132 -21.99 -2.43 5.31
N THR A 133 -21.81 -1.72 6.43
CA THR A 133 -21.34 -2.28 7.70
C THR A 133 -21.77 -1.40 8.86
N ASP A 134 -22.05 -2.01 10.00
CA ASP A 134 -22.28 -1.31 11.28
C ASP A 134 -20.98 -1.00 12.03
N TRP A 135 -19.83 -1.37 11.45
CA TRP A 135 -18.52 -1.14 12.05
C TRP A 135 -18.10 0.32 11.95
N PRO A 136 -17.41 0.85 12.97
CA PRO A 136 -16.83 2.19 12.89
C PRO A 136 -15.92 2.35 11.66
N ILE A 137 -16.10 3.45 10.92
CA ILE A 137 -15.29 3.80 9.75
C ILE A 137 -14.40 4.98 10.11
N LYS A 138 -13.10 4.87 9.78
CA LYS A 138 -12.13 5.93 9.97
C LYS A 138 -11.93 6.72 8.69
N HIS A 139 -12.27 8.01 8.71
CA HIS A 139 -12.14 8.93 7.57
C HIS A 139 -10.83 9.75 7.59
N LEU A 140 -9.72 9.13 7.99
CA LEU A 140 -8.42 9.82 8.09
C LEU A 140 -7.64 9.82 6.79
N TYR A 141 -7.86 8.81 5.96
CA TYR A 141 -7.05 8.54 4.78
C TYR A 141 -7.81 8.81 3.50
N VAL A 142 -7.06 9.31 2.52
CA VAL A 142 -7.50 9.44 1.13
C VAL A 142 -6.46 8.83 0.22
N THR A 143 -6.86 8.38 -0.96
CA THR A 143 -5.95 8.07 -2.06
C THR A 143 -6.04 9.13 -3.16
N PHE A 144 -5.10 9.11 -4.09
CA PHE A 144 -5.04 10.04 -5.21
C PHE A 144 -4.76 9.26 -6.49
N ARG A 145 -5.78 9.13 -7.32
CA ARG A 145 -5.73 8.37 -8.58
C ARG A 145 -6.17 9.26 -9.73
N LYS A 146 -5.52 9.15 -10.88
CA LYS A 146 -5.84 9.94 -12.05
C LYS A 146 -5.43 9.22 -13.32
N SER A 147 -6.29 9.26 -14.34
CA SER A 147 -5.95 8.81 -15.67
C SER A 147 -4.85 9.68 -16.28
N LEU A 148 -3.86 9.05 -16.89
CA LEU A 148 -2.85 9.72 -17.68
C LEU A 148 -3.43 10.12 -19.04
N PRO A 149 -3.01 11.27 -19.61
CA PRO A 149 -3.52 11.73 -20.90
C PRO A 149 -3.11 10.77 -22.03
N SER A 150 -4.05 10.47 -22.93
CA SER A 150 -3.82 9.58 -24.10
C SER A 150 -2.82 10.15 -25.10
N GLU A 151 -2.74 11.48 -25.20
CA GLU A 151 -1.85 12.20 -26.12
C GLU A 151 -0.40 12.32 -25.61
N GLY A 152 -0.12 11.72 -24.44
CA GLY A 152 1.20 11.84 -23.81
C GLY A 152 1.30 13.01 -22.83
N ILE A 153 2.46 13.17 -22.23
CA ILE A 153 2.71 14.16 -21.18
C ILE A 153 3.99 14.99 -21.45
N ASP A 154 4.56 14.86 -22.64
CA ASP A 154 5.87 15.45 -22.98
C ASP A 154 5.82 16.97 -23.04
N ASP A 155 4.73 17.54 -23.55
CA ASP A 155 4.54 18.99 -23.66
C ASP A 155 4.14 19.66 -22.34
N LEU A 156 3.93 18.87 -21.29
CA LEU A 156 3.52 19.28 -19.95
C LEU A 156 2.15 19.97 -19.85
N LYS A 157 1.37 20.11 -20.94
CA LYS A 157 0.08 20.83 -20.91
C LYS A 157 -0.93 20.20 -19.97
N ALA A 158 -0.94 18.88 -19.86
CA ALA A 158 -1.82 18.15 -18.95
C ALA A 158 -1.47 18.32 -17.45
N ILE A 159 -0.32 18.93 -17.16
CA ILE A 159 0.17 19.14 -15.79
C ILE A 159 -0.16 20.57 -15.34
N PRO A 160 -0.63 20.79 -14.10
CA PRO A 160 -0.89 22.13 -13.57
C PRO A 160 0.35 23.04 -13.65
N MET A 161 0.14 24.32 -13.99
CA MET A 161 1.22 25.29 -14.27
C MET A 161 2.29 25.34 -13.17
N LYS A 162 1.90 25.31 -11.91
CA LYS A 162 2.83 25.32 -10.76
C LYS A 162 3.80 24.14 -10.80
N ARG A 163 3.32 22.94 -11.14
CA ARG A 163 4.14 21.72 -11.24
C ARG A 163 4.95 21.70 -12.52
N ARG A 164 4.37 22.16 -13.62
CA ARG A 164 5.06 22.35 -14.90
C ARG A 164 6.34 23.19 -14.74
N ASN A 165 6.26 24.31 -14.01
CA ASN A 165 7.42 25.15 -13.74
C ASN A 165 8.49 24.43 -12.89
N LYS A 166 8.09 23.54 -11.96
CA LYS A 166 9.03 22.70 -11.22
C LYS A 166 9.72 21.67 -12.11
N ILE A 167 8.97 21.02 -13.00
CA ILE A 167 9.53 20.05 -13.96
C ILE A 167 10.52 20.74 -14.89
N ARG A 168 10.16 21.91 -15.47
CA ARG A 168 11.07 22.71 -16.31
C ARG A 168 12.35 23.08 -15.58
N LYS A 169 12.26 23.38 -14.29
CA LYS A 169 13.45 23.61 -13.46
C LYS A 169 14.37 22.38 -13.41
N GLY A 170 13.81 21.19 -13.31
CA GLY A 170 14.57 19.94 -13.36
C GLY A 170 15.21 19.69 -14.72
N ILE A 171 14.46 19.94 -15.82
CA ILE A 171 14.96 19.85 -17.18
C ILE A 171 16.14 20.82 -17.40
N ASN A 172 15.98 22.08 -17.03
CA ASN A 172 17.02 23.10 -17.16
C ASN A 172 18.25 22.83 -16.28
N ALA A 173 18.09 22.09 -15.19
CA ALA A 173 19.20 21.64 -14.36
C ALA A 173 19.89 20.38 -14.92
N SER A 174 19.47 19.87 -16.08
CA SER A 174 19.98 18.64 -16.70
C SER A 174 19.88 17.41 -15.78
N LEU A 175 18.73 17.26 -15.13
CA LEU A 175 18.46 16.04 -14.37
C LEU A 175 18.34 14.84 -15.32
N GLU A 176 18.96 13.73 -14.90
CA GLU A 176 18.97 12.48 -15.64
C GLU A 176 18.04 11.45 -14.97
N THR A 177 17.41 10.61 -15.79
CA THR A 177 16.51 9.55 -15.33
C THR A 177 17.07 8.17 -15.68
N ARG A 178 17.03 7.23 -14.74
CA ARG A 178 17.25 5.80 -14.96
C ARG A 178 16.11 5.01 -14.33
N HIS A 179 15.65 3.95 -15.02
CA HIS A 179 14.57 3.06 -14.54
C HIS A 179 15.09 1.68 -14.09
N ASP A 180 16.39 1.52 -14.00
CA ASP A 180 17.12 0.29 -13.64
C ASP A 180 17.81 0.36 -12.27
N GLY A 181 17.37 1.26 -11.40
CA GLY A 181 17.97 1.47 -10.09
C GLY A 181 18.04 0.18 -9.27
N SER A 182 19.17 -0.03 -8.58
CA SER A 182 19.31 -1.13 -7.63
C SER A 182 18.60 -0.82 -6.30
N VAL A 183 18.18 -1.87 -5.56
CA VAL A 183 17.63 -1.70 -4.21
C VAL A 183 18.62 -1.00 -3.27
N ALA A 184 19.93 -1.17 -3.48
CA ALA A 184 20.97 -0.52 -2.67
C ALA A 184 21.00 0.99 -2.88
N GLU A 185 20.94 1.45 -4.15
CA GLU A 185 20.89 2.88 -4.49
C GLU A 185 19.59 3.52 -4.00
N PHE A 186 18.46 2.86 -4.28
CA PHE A 186 17.15 3.25 -3.77
C PHE A 186 17.17 3.43 -2.26
N TYR A 187 17.61 2.41 -1.51
CA TYR A 187 17.59 2.42 -0.06
C TYR A 187 18.43 3.54 0.54
N ARG A 188 19.56 3.89 -0.09
CA ARG A 188 20.42 4.99 0.33
C ARG A 188 19.70 6.35 0.30
N VAL A 189 18.99 6.65 -0.79
CA VAL A 189 18.23 7.90 -0.97
C VAL A 189 16.96 7.90 -0.12
N TYR A 190 16.21 6.77 -0.16
CA TYR A 190 14.95 6.63 0.53
C TYR A 190 15.08 6.76 2.04
N THR A 191 16.10 6.13 2.65
CA THR A 191 16.33 6.20 4.10
C THR A 191 16.61 7.62 4.58
N GLU A 192 17.35 8.41 3.81
CA GLU A 192 17.58 9.82 4.13
C GLU A 192 16.27 10.62 4.06
N SER A 193 15.48 10.39 3.03
CA SER A 193 14.20 11.06 2.85
C SER A 193 13.24 10.79 4.00
N VAL A 194 13.00 9.52 4.35
CA VAL A 194 12.04 9.17 5.42
C VAL A 194 12.52 9.59 6.80
N ARG A 195 13.85 9.54 7.07
CA ARG A 195 14.42 10.09 8.30
C ARG A 195 14.15 11.59 8.42
N ASN A 196 14.30 12.35 7.31
CA ASN A 196 14.02 13.79 7.27
C ASN A 196 12.53 14.11 7.48
N LEU A 197 11.64 13.15 7.19
CA LEU A 197 10.19 13.24 7.46
C LEU A 197 9.82 12.77 8.87
N GLY A 198 10.77 12.20 9.63
CA GLY A 198 10.52 11.69 10.98
C GLY A 198 9.90 10.29 11.01
N THR A 199 10.06 9.53 9.94
CA THR A 199 9.48 8.17 9.79
C THR A 199 10.59 7.12 9.85
N PRO A 200 10.46 6.06 10.67
CA PRO A 200 11.33 4.90 10.63
C PRO A 200 11.24 4.17 9.28
N VAL A 201 12.39 3.68 8.78
CA VAL A 201 12.47 2.96 7.51
C VAL A 201 12.32 1.46 7.73
N LEU A 202 11.61 0.78 6.83
CA LEU A 202 11.59 -0.69 6.75
C LEU A 202 12.98 -1.24 6.40
N PRO A 203 13.30 -2.49 6.79
CA PRO A 203 14.61 -3.08 6.50
C PRO A 203 14.86 -3.20 5.00
N ARG A 204 16.12 -3.08 4.55
CA ARG A 204 16.49 -3.21 3.14
C ARG A 204 15.99 -4.51 2.51
N ARG A 205 16.05 -5.61 3.25
CA ARG A 205 15.53 -6.93 2.82
C ARG A 205 14.04 -6.93 2.44
N TRP A 206 13.23 -6.00 2.99
CA TRP A 206 11.84 -5.79 2.59
C TRP A 206 11.76 -5.40 1.11
N PHE A 207 12.54 -4.40 0.71
CA PHE A 207 12.58 -3.91 -0.67
C PHE A 207 13.20 -4.93 -1.63
N GLU A 208 14.16 -5.72 -1.17
CA GLU A 208 14.75 -6.84 -1.92
C GLU A 208 13.71 -7.95 -2.18
N ARG A 209 12.86 -8.25 -1.19
CA ARG A 209 11.74 -9.19 -1.36
C ARG A 209 10.70 -8.67 -2.34
N LEU A 210 10.31 -7.40 -2.22
CA LEU A 210 9.40 -6.77 -3.18
C LEU A 210 9.94 -6.86 -4.61
N ARG A 211 11.21 -6.51 -4.82
CA ARG A 211 11.84 -6.58 -6.14
C ARG A 211 11.89 -8.01 -6.69
N ARG A 212 12.15 -8.99 -5.83
CA ARG A 212 12.16 -10.40 -6.21
C ARG A 212 10.76 -10.93 -6.52
N ALA A 213 9.77 -10.61 -5.69
CA ALA A 213 8.42 -11.13 -5.82
C ALA A 213 7.69 -10.59 -7.05
N PHE A 214 7.89 -9.31 -7.37
CA PHE A 214 7.19 -8.64 -8.46
C PHE A 214 8.03 -8.47 -9.74
N GLY A 215 9.30 -8.83 -9.72
CA GLY A 215 10.15 -8.89 -10.93
C GLY A 215 10.10 -7.64 -11.79
N THR A 216 9.67 -7.77 -13.04
CA THR A 216 9.53 -6.68 -14.03
C THR A 216 8.42 -5.70 -13.69
N ASP A 217 7.47 -6.09 -12.86
CA ASP A 217 6.37 -5.21 -12.41
C ASP A 217 6.76 -4.33 -11.22
N CYS A 218 7.96 -4.51 -10.67
CA CYS A 218 8.58 -3.63 -9.69
C CYS A 218 9.74 -2.88 -10.34
N GLU A 219 9.62 -1.58 -10.53
CA GLU A 219 10.64 -0.74 -11.17
C GLU A 219 11.17 0.31 -10.19
N ILE A 220 12.48 0.56 -10.22
CA ILE A 220 13.12 1.59 -9.41
C ILE A 220 13.61 2.70 -10.34
N THR A 221 12.94 3.84 -10.27
CA THR A 221 13.37 5.05 -10.97
C THR A 221 14.32 5.85 -10.08
N MET A 222 15.44 6.26 -10.66
CA MET A 222 16.47 7.10 -10.03
C MET A 222 16.59 8.41 -10.81
N ILE A 223 16.62 9.52 -10.08
CA ILE A 223 16.94 10.85 -10.64
C ILE A 223 18.30 11.26 -10.16
N THR A 224 19.17 11.58 -11.10
CA THR A 224 20.56 11.97 -10.82
C THR A 224 20.88 13.37 -11.39
N LEU A 225 21.88 13.98 -10.82
CA LEU A 225 22.54 15.18 -11.36
C LEU A 225 24.04 14.94 -11.34
N GLN A 226 24.67 14.91 -12.52
CA GLN A 226 26.10 14.59 -12.65
C GLN A 226 26.48 13.30 -11.90
N GLY A 227 25.68 12.24 -12.08
CA GLY A 227 25.86 10.94 -11.45
C GLY A 227 25.50 10.87 -9.95
N ARG A 228 25.11 11.96 -9.30
CA ARG A 228 24.71 12.00 -7.89
C ARG A 228 23.22 11.73 -7.75
N PRO A 229 22.79 10.71 -7.01
CA PRO A 229 21.37 10.42 -6.78
C PRO A 229 20.69 11.51 -5.95
N LEU A 230 19.60 12.06 -6.43
CA LEU A 230 18.82 13.13 -5.77
C LEU A 230 17.41 12.69 -5.36
N ALA A 231 16.75 11.85 -6.17
CA ALA A 231 15.43 11.33 -5.86
C ALA A 231 15.30 9.89 -6.39
N THR A 232 14.39 9.15 -5.80
CA THR A 232 14.10 7.77 -6.20
C THR A 232 12.66 7.39 -5.87
N VAL A 233 12.11 6.49 -6.67
CA VAL A 233 10.82 5.87 -6.38
C VAL A 233 10.84 4.40 -6.79
N MET A 234 10.32 3.53 -5.92
CA MET A 234 9.98 2.15 -6.25
C MET A 234 8.51 2.13 -6.62
N SER A 235 8.22 1.80 -7.86
CA SER A 235 6.88 1.76 -8.44
C SER A 235 6.50 0.33 -8.77
N PHE A 236 5.20 0.04 -8.71
CA PHE A 236 4.63 -1.25 -9.07
C PHE A 236 3.61 -1.07 -10.18
N TYR A 237 3.66 -1.96 -11.16
CA TYR A 237 2.75 -2.00 -12.29
C TYR A 237 1.79 -3.17 -12.11
N PHE A 238 0.51 -2.90 -12.22
CA PHE A 238 -0.51 -3.93 -12.11
C PHE A 238 -1.67 -3.59 -13.05
N ARG A 239 -1.92 -4.45 -14.04
CA ARG A 239 -2.88 -4.16 -15.12
C ARG A 239 -2.52 -2.86 -15.83
N ASP A 240 -3.44 -1.91 -15.88
CA ASP A 240 -3.28 -0.58 -16.47
C ASP A 240 -2.92 0.52 -15.44
N GLU A 241 -2.53 0.12 -14.22
CA GLU A 241 -2.20 1.04 -13.13
C GLU A 241 -0.69 1.02 -12.80
N VAL A 242 -0.15 2.19 -12.44
CA VAL A 242 1.16 2.33 -11.80
C VAL A 242 0.99 2.90 -10.40
N HIS A 243 1.56 2.22 -9.40
CA HIS A 243 1.59 2.64 -8.01
C HIS A 243 2.96 3.20 -7.65
N THR A 244 3.09 4.50 -7.42
CA THR A 244 4.34 5.14 -6.97
C THR A 244 4.49 5.01 -5.46
N TYR A 245 4.92 3.85 -4.98
CA TYR A 245 4.67 3.42 -3.61
C TYR A 245 5.69 3.91 -2.60
N TYR A 246 6.99 3.74 -2.86
CA TYR A 246 8.06 4.19 -1.98
C TYR A 246 8.90 5.25 -2.66
N ALA A 247 8.62 6.52 -2.40
CA ALA A 247 9.30 7.65 -3.00
C ALA A 247 10.09 8.46 -1.98
N GLY A 248 11.23 9.00 -2.39
CA GLY A 248 12.04 9.85 -1.54
C GLY A 248 13.03 10.70 -2.31
N SER A 249 13.42 11.82 -1.68
CA SER A 249 14.45 12.71 -2.23
C SER A 249 15.36 13.24 -1.13
N VAL A 250 16.64 13.43 -1.45
CA VAL A 250 17.60 14.05 -0.55
C VAL A 250 17.39 15.58 -0.51
N ARG A 251 17.91 16.21 0.54
CA ARG A 251 17.72 17.66 0.76
C ARG A 251 18.20 18.51 -0.44
N SER A 252 19.35 18.17 -1.06
CA SER A 252 19.89 18.84 -2.24
C SER A 252 19.01 18.72 -3.48
N GLY A 253 18.21 17.66 -3.61
CA GLY A 253 17.25 17.50 -4.71
C GLY A 253 16.13 18.54 -4.76
N ARG A 254 15.83 19.18 -3.62
CA ARG A 254 14.78 20.22 -3.54
C ARG A 254 15.12 21.47 -4.34
N THR A 255 16.40 21.85 -4.39
CA THR A 255 16.87 23.04 -5.09
C THR A 255 16.67 22.95 -6.60
N VAL A 256 16.67 21.74 -7.16
CA VAL A 256 16.49 21.46 -8.59
C VAL A 256 15.15 20.78 -8.90
N ALA A 257 14.23 20.75 -7.93
CA ALA A 257 12.90 20.14 -8.05
C ALA A 257 12.93 18.65 -8.48
N ALA A 258 13.92 17.89 -8.01
CA ALA A 258 14.12 16.48 -8.39
C ALA A 258 12.90 15.60 -8.11
N ASN A 259 12.11 15.91 -7.07
CA ASN A 259 10.91 15.15 -6.74
C ASN A 259 9.79 15.34 -7.78
N ASP A 260 9.56 16.56 -8.24
CA ASP A 260 8.56 16.84 -9.28
C ASP A 260 9.00 16.25 -10.63
N PHE A 261 10.27 16.36 -10.96
CA PHE A 261 10.85 15.76 -12.15
C PHE A 261 10.74 14.23 -12.14
N MET A 262 10.98 13.60 -10.99
CA MET A 262 10.84 12.15 -10.79
C MET A 262 9.42 11.65 -11.11
N TYR A 263 8.39 12.30 -10.56
CA TYR A 263 7.01 11.85 -10.81
C TYR A 263 6.61 12.05 -12.27
N TRP A 264 7.07 13.13 -12.92
CA TRP A 264 6.88 13.31 -14.36
C TRP A 264 7.56 12.19 -15.16
N ALA A 265 8.81 11.84 -14.84
CA ALA A 265 9.53 10.74 -15.49
C ALA A 265 8.81 9.39 -15.32
N VAL A 266 8.23 9.11 -14.14
CA VAL A 266 7.43 7.89 -13.96
C VAL A 266 6.13 7.93 -14.76
N MET A 267 5.48 9.10 -14.90
CA MET A 267 4.28 9.22 -15.74
C MET A 267 4.60 8.96 -17.22
N GLN A 268 5.72 9.49 -17.73
CA GLN A 268 6.20 9.19 -19.10
C GLN A 268 6.44 7.68 -19.24
N ARG A 269 7.19 7.09 -18.31
CA ARG A 269 7.48 5.66 -18.29
C ARG A 269 6.24 4.79 -18.25
N ALA A 270 5.23 5.19 -17.49
CA ALA A 270 3.95 4.49 -17.42
C ALA A 270 3.23 4.48 -18.77
N LEU A 271 3.20 5.63 -19.47
CA LEU A 271 2.62 5.75 -20.82
C LEU A 271 3.38 4.90 -21.86
N GLU A 272 4.73 4.88 -21.81
CA GLU A 272 5.55 3.98 -22.64
C GLU A 272 5.20 2.50 -22.45
N ARG A 273 4.84 2.11 -21.20
CA ARG A 273 4.40 0.76 -20.85
C ARG A 273 2.93 0.48 -21.15
N GLY A 274 2.20 1.43 -21.75
CA GLY A 274 0.77 1.29 -22.03
C GLY A 274 -0.16 1.48 -20.83
N VAL A 275 0.39 1.88 -19.68
CA VAL A 275 -0.36 2.11 -18.44
C VAL A 275 -1.11 3.44 -18.51
N ARG A 276 -2.35 3.46 -18.05
CA ARG A 276 -3.26 4.61 -18.19
C ARG A 276 -3.68 5.25 -16.87
N LEU A 277 -3.48 4.56 -15.74
CA LEU A 277 -3.88 5.07 -14.43
C LEU A 277 -2.65 5.25 -13.54
N PHE A 278 -2.52 6.44 -12.98
CA PHE A 278 -1.46 6.78 -12.03
C PHE A 278 -2.03 6.85 -10.62
N ASP A 279 -1.53 6.00 -9.72
CA ASP A 279 -1.88 5.98 -8.31
C ASP A 279 -0.73 6.54 -7.46
N PHE A 280 -0.94 7.71 -6.89
CA PHE A 280 -0.03 8.33 -5.93
C PHE A 280 -0.07 7.67 -4.54
N GLY A 281 -1.02 6.76 -4.33
CA GLY A 281 -1.24 6.11 -3.04
C GLY A 281 -1.82 7.02 -1.97
N ARG A 282 -1.86 6.47 -0.77
CA ARG A 282 -2.50 7.05 0.40
C ARG A 282 -1.81 8.32 0.91
N SER A 283 -2.62 9.27 1.38
CA SER A 283 -2.20 10.37 2.26
C SER A 283 -3.16 10.50 3.43
N LYS A 284 -2.67 11.06 4.53
CA LYS A 284 -3.56 11.58 5.57
C LYS A 284 -4.06 12.95 5.14
N GLN A 285 -5.31 13.27 5.47
CA GLN A 285 -5.85 14.61 5.29
C GLN A 285 -4.99 15.63 6.06
N ASP A 286 -4.94 16.85 5.59
CA ASP A 286 -4.23 17.98 6.21
C ASP A 286 -2.72 17.74 6.40
N THR A 287 -2.08 17.06 5.44
CA THR A 287 -0.63 16.84 5.46
C THR A 287 0.03 17.38 4.19
N GLY A 288 1.32 17.72 4.27
CA GLY A 288 2.08 18.17 3.11
C GLY A 288 2.14 17.17 1.95
N SER A 289 1.93 15.86 2.20
CA SER A 289 1.80 14.87 1.13
C SER A 289 0.44 14.94 0.44
N TYR A 290 -0.61 15.30 1.18
CA TYR A 290 -1.94 15.58 0.64
C TYR A 290 -1.89 16.79 -0.29
N ASP A 291 -1.40 17.94 0.20
CA ASP A 291 -1.27 19.18 -0.58
C ASP A 291 -0.40 19.00 -1.83
N PHE A 292 0.67 18.21 -1.69
CA PHE A 292 1.55 17.92 -2.83
C PHE A 292 0.80 17.23 -3.98
N LYS A 293 0.00 16.19 -3.67
CA LYS A 293 -0.74 15.41 -4.68
C LYS A 293 -1.89 16.21 -5.29
N GLU A 294 -2.61 16.99 -4.48
CA GLU A 294 -3.66 17.89 -4.93
C GLU A 294 -3.11 18.93 -5.91
N GLN A 295 -1.92 19.50 -5.63
CA GLN A 295 -1.26 20.44 -6.53
C GLN A 295 -0.81 19.83 -7.86
N TRP A 296 -0.81 18.48 -8.00
CA TRP A 296 -0.64 17.78 -9.27
C TRP A 296 -1.96 17.62 -10.03
N GLY A 297 -3.07 18.15 -9.49
CA GLY A 297 -4.40 18.07 -10.09
C GLY A 297 -5.07 16.71 -9.90
N PHE A 298 -4.66 15.97 -8.88
CA PHE A 298 -5.35 14.76 -8.44
C PHE A 298 -6.42 15.13 -7.42
N GLN A 299 -7.58 14.48 -7.51
CA GLN A 299 -8.64 14.65 -6.53
C GLN A 299 -8.48 13.61 -5.40
N PRO A 300 -8.73 13.97 -4.14
CA PRO A 300 -8.72 13.02 -3.04
C PRO A 300 -9.94 12.09 -3.10
N GLU A 301 -9.71 10.80 -3.06
CA GLU A 301 -10.72 9.75 -2.94
C GLU A 301 -10.68 9.19 -1.50
N PRO A 302 -11.77 9.29 -0.71
CA PRO A 302 -11.79 8.77 0.66
C PRO A 302 -11.52 7.27 0.73
N LEU A 303 -10.77 6.83 1.75
CA LEU A 303 -10.53 5.43 2.04
C LEU A 303 -11.32 5.03 3.29
N PRO A 304 -12.42 4.29 3.14
CA PRO A 304 -13.30 3.89 4.23
C PRO A 304 -12.76 2.66 4.96
N TYR A 305 -11.74 2.85 5.81
CA TYR A 305 -11.22 1.75 6.62
C TYR A 305 -12.19 1.42 7.74
N ALA A 306 -12.68 0.18 7.74
CA ALA A 306 -13.64 -0.33 8.72
C ALA A 306 -12.93 -1.08 9.85
N TYR A 307 -13.44 -0.93 11.07
CA TYR A 307 -12.85 -1.52 12.28
C TYR A 307 -13.86 -2.37 13.03
N HIS A 308 -13.52 -3.64 13.26
CA HIS A 308 -14.19 -4.48 14.25
C HIS A 308 -13.40 -4.42 15.56
N LEU A 309 -14.01 -3.84 16.60
CA LEU A 309 -13.36 -3.68 17.92
C LEU A 309 -13.59 -4.92 18.75
N VAL A 310 -12.51 -5.56 19.22
CA VAL A 310 -12.56 -6.77 20.06
C VAL A 310 -12.23 -6.41 21.50
N ARG A 311 -11.00 -6.01 21.79
CA ARG A 311 -10.57 -5.57 23.12
C ARG A 311 -10.47 -4.06 23.26
N ALA A 312 -10.24 -3.36 22.15
CA ALA A 312 -10.21 -1.90 22.14
C ALA A 312 -11.62 -1.34 22.32
N LYS A 313 -11.73 -0.25 23.08
CA LYS A 313 -13.00 0.47 23.27
C LYS A 313 -13.25 1.53 22.21
N GLU A 314 -12.20 1.94 21.52
CA GLU A 314 -12.23 3.02 20.53
C GLU A 314 -11.32 2.69 19.35
N VAL A 315 -11.62 3.24 18.17
CA VAL A 315 -10.76 3.14 17.00
C VAL A 315 -9.39 3.77 17.30
N PRO A 316 -8.28 3.05 17.04
CA PRO A 316 -6.96 3.52 17.42
C PRO A 316 -6.58 4.83 16.72
N ASN A 317 -6.09 5.81 17.47
CA ASN A 317 -5.62 7.08 16.93
C ASN A 317 -4.09 7.14 16.87
N VAL A 318 -3.54 6.67 15.75
CA VAL A 318 -2.09 6.71 15.42
C VAL A 318 -1.73 7.93 14.57
N SER A 319 -2.44 9.05 14.74
CA SER A 319 -2.16 10.27 13.97
C SER A 319 -0.86 10.94 14.41
N PRO A 320 -0.04 11.48 13.48
CA PRO A 320 1.12 12.32 13.81
C PRO A 320 0.76 13.60 14.55
N THR A 321 -0.51 14.02 14.49
CA THR A 321 -1.04 15.16 15.25
C THR A 321 -1.18 14.88 16.75
N ASN A 322 -1.11 13.61 17.16
CA ASN A 322 -1.06 13.26 18.57
C ASN A 322 0.27 13.72 19.17
N ARG A 323 0.21 14.49 20.26
CA ARG A 323 1.37 15.12 20.93
C ARG A 323 2.51 14.12 21.27
N LYS A 324 2.18 12.89 21.62
CA LYS A 324 3.17 11.84 21.91
C LYS A 324 4.00 11.47 20.66
N TYR A 325 3.35 11.37 19.49
CA TYR A 325 4.03 11.06 18.23
C TYR A 325 4.81 12.25 17.69
N HIS A 326 4.38 13.47 17.94
CA HIS A 326 5.09 14.67 17.50
C HIS A 326 6.50 14.75 18.09
N LEU A 327 6.66 14.51 19.40
CA LEU A 327 7.98 14.49 20.05
C LEU A 327 8.88 13.39 19.47
N PHE A 328 8.34 12.22 19.22
CA PHE A 328 9.07 11.13 18.57
C PHE A 328 9.54 11.53 17.15
N ILE A 329 8.65 12.11 16.34
CA ILE A 329 8.95 12.58 14.98
C ILE A 329 10.08 13.60 14.99
N GLU A 330 10.02 14.60 15.86
CA GLU A 330 11.06 15.64 15.95
C GLU A 330 12.40 15.10 16.45
N GLY A 331 12.39 14.18 17.42
CA GLY A 331 13.58 13.45 17.85
C GLY A 331 14.17 12.60 16.71
N TRP A 332 13.32 11.88 15.96
CA TRP A 332 13.75 11.04 14.85
C TRP A 332 14.43 11.81 13.72
N LYS A 333 13.92 12.99 13.37
CA LYS A 333 14.52 13.88 12.35
C LYS A 333 15.94 14.31 12.67
N ARG A 334 16.32 14.33 13.95
CA ARG A 334 17.65 14.74 14.44
C ARG A 334 18.66 13.60 14.54
N LEU A 335 18.21 12.34 14.43
CA LEU A 335 19.10 11.18 14.50
C LEU A 335 20.13 11.20 13.38
N PRO A 336 21.39 10.83 13.64
CA PRO A 336 22.35 10.52 12.60
C PRO A 336 21.81 9.41 11.67
N LEU A 337 22.09 9.51 10.38
CA LEU A 337 21.57 8.57 9.38
C LEU A 337 21.93 7.09 9.67
N PRO A 338 23.16 6.75 10.12
CA PRO A 338 23.49 5.37 10.51
C PRO A 338 22.60 4.86 11.64
N VAL A 339 22.33 5.70 12.65
CA VAL A 339 21.49 5.35 13.80
C VAL A 339 20.05 5.11 13.37
N SER A 340 19.47 6.01 12.56
CA SER A 340 18.11 5.85 12.04
C SER A 340 17.97 4.62 11.16
N ARG A 341 19.02 4.23 10.40
CA ARG A 341 19.06 2.99 9.60
C ARG A 341 19.11 1.73 10.44
N ALA A 342 19.80 1.77 11.59
CA ALA A 342 19.91 0.63 12.50
C ALA A 342 18.61 0.43 13.30
N LEU A 343 18.03 1.51 13.85
CA LEU A 343 16.82 1.45 14.68
C LEU A 343 15.51 1.39 13.88
N GLY A 344 15.49 2.00 12.68
CA GLY A 344 14.32 2.10 11.84
C GLY A 344 13.61 0.77 11.58
N PRO A 345 14.30 -0.29 11.15
CA PRO A 345 13.72 -1.59 10.90
C PRO A 345 12.98 -2.21 12.09
N PHE A 346 13.48 -1.99 13.29
CA PHE A 346 12.89 -2.48 14.53
C PHE A 346 11.53 -1.83 14.82
N LEU A 347 11.44 -0.53 14.59
CA LEU A 347 10.21 0.24 14.82
C LEU A 347 9.24 0.09 13.66
N ALA A 348 9.72 0.22 12.42
CA ALA A 348 8.87 0.24 11.23
C ALA A 348 8.12 -1.08 11.01
N ARG A 349 8.71 -2.24 11.34
CA ARG A 349 8.03 -3.53 11.21
C ARG A 349 6.75 -3.65 12.02
N ASN A 350 6.56 -2.81 13.04
CA ASN A 350 5.40 -2.83 13.93
C ASN A 350 4.40 -1.69 13.63
N LEU A 351 4.63 -0.89 12.57
CA LEU A 351 3.79 0.23 12.17
C LEU A 351 2.88 -0.15 10.97
N GLY A 352 2.31 -1.34 10.95
CA GLY A 352 1.52 -1.96 9.90
C GLY A 352 0.36 -1.15 9.32
#